data_dd230d32ce15645d7997b4899f5e14a4
#
_entry.id   dd230d32ce15645d7997b4899f5e14a4
#
_cell.length_a   1.000
_cell.length_b   1.000
_cell.length_c   1.000
_cell.angle_alpha   90.00
_cell.angle_beta   90.00
_cell.angle_gamma   90.00
#
_symmetry.space_group_name_H-M   'P 1'
#
loop_
_entity.id
_entity.type
_entity.pdbx_description
1 polymer ?
#
loop_
_entity_poly.entity_id
_entity_poly.type
_entity_poly.pdbx_seq_one_letter_code
_entity_poly.pdbx_strand_id
1 'polypeptide(L)'
;MIAQRQLCDLISIGPAMLRDFDLLGIRSVSQLAKQDPKKMYSRLERLTGQHQDACVLDTFQAAVAQARNPRLPAEQCQWWYWSRKRKASS
;
A
#
# COMPACT_ATOMS: atom_id res chain seq x y z
N MET A 1 12.83 23.60 6.49
CA MET A 1 11.82 22.59 6.84
C MET A 1 11.68 21.61 5.68
N ILE A 2 11.85 20.33 5.95
CA ILE A 2 11.72 19.31 4.93
C ILE A 2 10.24 19.02 4.72
N ALA A 3 9.77 19.14 3.48
CA ALA A 3 8.39 18.81 3.16
C ALA A 3 8.18 17.31 3.33
N GLN A 4 7.16 16.94 4.09
CA GLN A 4 6.82 15.52 4.26
C GLN A 4 6.08 15.02 3.03
N ARG A 5 6.38 13.78 2.62
CA ARG A 5 5.64 13.13 1.55
C ARG A 5 4.19 12.91 2.00
N GLN A 6 3.26 13.07 1.06
CA GLN A 6 1.85 12.73 1.26
C GLN A 6 1.55 11.40 0.61
N LEU A 7 0.45 10.76 1.01
CA LEU A 7 0.05 9.47 0.44
C LEU A 7 -0.09 9.53 -1.08
N CYS A 8 -0.62 10.63 -1.61
CA CYS A 8 -0.79 10.81 -3.05
C CYS A 8 0.53 10.96 -3.80
N ASP A 9 1.63 11.20 -3.11
CA ASP A 9 2.97 11.30 -3.72
C ASP A 9 3.58 9.92 -3.99
N LEU A 10 3.03 8.86 -3.43
CA LEU A 10 3.57 7.53 -3.59
C LEU A 10 3.22 6.97 -4.97
N ILE A 11 4.17 6.22 -5.53
CA ILE A 11 3.98 5.57 -6.83
C ILE A 11 2.93 4.46 -6.71
N SER A 12 2.11 4.28 -7.74
CA SER A 12 1.02 3.30 -7.80
C SER A 12 -0.18 3.61 -6.92
N ILE A 13 -0.22 4.79 -6.31
CA ILE A 13 -1.34 5.19 -5.46
C ILE A 13 -2.26 6.14 -6.24
N GLY A 14 -3.41 5.62 -6.64
CA GLY A 14 -4.46 6.40 -7.31
C GLY A 14 -5.62 6.71 -6.37
N PRO A 15 -6.68 7.38 -6.90
CA PRO A 15 -7.83 7.77 -6.07
C PRO A 15 -8.52 6.61 -5.35
N ALA A 16 -8.60 5.45 -5.99
CA ALA A 16 -9.22 4.26 -5.37
C ALA A 16 -8.42 3.80 -4.15
N MET A 17 -7.10 3.80 -4.26
CA MET A 17 -6.21 3.40 -3.17
C MET A 17 -6.26 4.40 -2.02
N LEU A 18 -6.37 5.69 -2.33
CA LEU A 18 -6.51 6.72 -1.31
C LEU A 18 -7.81 6.56 -0.53
N ARG A 19 -8.90 6.15 -1.19
CA ARG A 19 -10.16 5.85 -0.51
C ARG A 19 -10.02 4.66 0.42
N ASP A 20 -9.30 3.63 -0.01
CA ASP A 20 -9.04 2.45 0.83
C ASP A 20 -8.24 2.84 2.07
N PHE A 21 -7.22 3.69 1.92
CA PHE A 21 -6.46 4.18 3.05
C PHE A 21 -7.35 4.96 4.03
N ASP A 22 -8.25 5.79 3.50
CA ASP A 22 -9.17 6.55 4.34
C ASP A 22 -10.08 5.63 5.15
N LEU A 23 -10.62 4.59 4.51
CA LEU A 23 -11.42 3.57 5.19
C LEU A 23 -10.63 2.88 6.31
N LEU A 24 -9.35 2.67 6.10
CA LEU A 24 -8.46 2.03 7.07
C LEU A 24 -7.96 2.98 8.15
N GLY A 25 -8.31 4.28 8.06
CA GLY A 25 -7.84 5.29 9.00
C GLY A 25 -6.39 5.69 8.81
N ILE A 26 -5.82 5.42 7.63
CA ILE A 26 -4.43 5.75 7.31
C ILE A 26 -4.43 7.07 6.56
N ARG A 27 -3.85 8.11 7.19
CA ARG A 27 -3.91 9.48 6.67
C ARG A 27 -2.55 10.10 6.37
N SER A 28 -1.48 9.38 6.68
CA SER A 28 -0.11 9.90 6.47
C SER A 28 0.82 8.77 6.08
N VAL A 29 1.94 9.14 5.44
CA VAL A 29 3.01 8.20 5.10
C VAL A 29 3.59 7.58 6.38
N SER A 30 3.70 8.36 7.44
CA SER A 30 4.20 7.88 8.72
C SER A 30 3.31 6.79 9.31
N GLN A 31 2.00 6.97 9.23
CA GLN A 31 1.05 5.94 9.68
C GLN A 31 1.15 4.69 8.80
N LEU A 32 1.24 4.88 7.49
CA LEU A 32 1.34 3.78 6.53
C LEU A 32 2.59 2.94 6.79
N ALA A 33 3.71 3.58 7.12
CA ALA A 33 4.97 2.89 7.38
C ALA A 33 4.89 1.90 8.55
N LYS A 34 3.94 2.09 9.45
CA LYS A 34 3.75 1.23 10.62
C LYS A 34 2.77 0.08 10.37
N GLN A 35 2.19 0.02 9.19
CA GLN A 35 1.16 -0.97 8.89
C GLN A 35 1.73 -2.28 8.38
N ASP A 36 0.96 -3.35 8.58
CA ASP A 36 1.22 -4.65 7.98
C ASP A 36 0.28 -4.78 6.77
N PRO A 37 0.81 -4.93 5.54
CA PRO A 37 -0.03 -4.99 4.35
C PRO A 37 -1.08 -6.11 4.39
N LYS A 38 -0.76 -7.26 4.95
CA LYS A 38 -1.71 -8.37 5.06
C LYS A 38 -2.86 -8.05 6.00
N LYS A 39 -2.57 -7.37 7.10
CA LYS A 39 -3.60 -6.92 8.05
C LYS A 39 -4.46 -5.83 7.44
N MET A 40 -3.86 -4.91 6.67
CA MET A 40 -4.60 -3.90 5.92
C MET A 40 -5.59 -4.56 4.96
N TYR A 41 -5.13 -5.54 4.21
CA TYR A 41 -5.94 -6.27 3.25
C TYR A 41 -7.14 -6.95 3.94
N SER A 42 -6.90 -7.68 5.02
CA SER A 42 -7.95 -8.36 5.77
C SER A 42 -8.94 -7.38 6.38
N ARG A 43 -8.47 -6.26 6.91
CA ARG A 43 -9.33 -5.21 7.45
C ARG A 43 -10.22 -4.60 6.38
N LEU A 44 -9.66 -4.33 5.21
CA LEU A 44 -10.42 -3.77 4.10
C LEU A 44 -11.55 -4.71 3.68
N GLU A 45 -11.27 -6.01 3.59
CA GLU A 45 -12.29 -7.00 3.28
C GLU A 45 -13.42 -7.00 4.31
N ARG A 46 -13.07 -6.91 5.59
CA ARG A 46 -14.07 -6.85 6.66
C ARG A 46 -14.89 -5.56 6.62
N LEU A 47 -14.22 -4.44 6.38
CA LEU A 47 -14.89 -3.13 6.36
C LEU A 47 -15.84 -2.98 5.17
N THR A 48 -15.47 -3.54 4.02
CA THR A 48 -16.29 -3.45 2.81
C THR A 48 -17.29 -4.59 2.67
N GLY A 49 -17.10 -5.67 3.42
CA GLY A 49 -17.90 -6.88 3.28
C GLY A 49 -17.69 -7.60 1.96
N GLN A 50 -16.59 -7.29 1.27
CA GLN A 50 -16.29 -7.84 -0.05
C GLN A 50 -14.90 -8.41 -0.10
N HIS A 51 -14.74 -9.54 -0.81
CA HIS A 51 -13.42 -10.08 -1.11
C HIS A 51 -12.71 -9.17 -2.10
N GLN A 52 -11.49 -8.77 -1.76
CA GLN A 52 -10.68 -7.89 -2.61
C GLN A 52 -9.77 -8.71 -3.52
N ASP A 53 -9.46 -8.16 -4.70
CA ASP A 53 -8.48 -8.75 -5.60
C ASP A 53 -7.10 -8.79 -4.94
N ALA A 54 -6.34 -9.85 -5.18
CA ALA A 54 -4.98 -9.98 -4.64
C ALA A 54 -4.06 -8.85 -5.08
N CYS A 55 -4.35 -8.19 -6.20
CA CYS A 55 -3.61 -7.00 -6.64
C CYS A 55 -3.68 -5.86 -5.62
N VAL A 56 -4.76 -5.79 -4.84
CA VAL A 56 -4.89 -4.79 -3.77
C VAL A 56 -3.84 -5.06 -2.69
N LEU A 57 -3.65 -6.32 -2.32
CA LEU A 57 -2.59 -6.70 -1.37
C LEU A 57 -1.21 -6.31 -1.91
N ASP A 58 -0.96 -6.58 -3.19
CA ASP A 58 0.33 -6.26 -3.81
C ASP A 58 0.56 -4.75 -3.81
N THR A 59 -0.47 -3.96 -4.07
CA THR A 59 -0.39 -2.51 -4.01
C THR A 59 -0.12 -2.03 -2.57
N PHE A 60 -0.74 -2.64 -1.58
CA PHE A 60 -0.46 -2.32 -0.17
C PHE A 60 0.99 -2.66 0.19
N GLN A 61 1.53 -3.77 -0.31
CA GLN A 61 2.93 -4.12 -0.12
C GLN A 61 3.85 -3.03 -0.66
N ALA A 62 3.60 -2.59 -1.90
CA ALA A 62 4.37 -1.53 -2.52
C ALA A 62 4.26 -0.22 -1.74
N ALA A 63 3.06 0.13 -1.31
CA ALA A 63 2.81 1.37 -0.58
C ALA A 63 3.54 1.40 0.77
N VAL A 64 3.45 0.33 1.54
CA VAL A 64 4.12 0.24 2.85
C VAL A 64 5.64 0.27 2.67
N ALA A 65 6.16 -0.44 1.67
CA ALA A 65 7.59 -0.45 1.37
C ALA A 65 8.10 0.97 1.04
N GLN A 66 7.33 1.72 0.22
CA GLN A 66 7.67 3.11 -0.09
C GLN A 66 7.61 4.01 1.14
N ALA A 67 6.61 3.81 1.99
CA ALA A 67 6.46 4.60 3.21
C ALA A 67 7.65 4.41 4.14
N ARG A 68 8.18 3.19 4.23
CA ARG A 68 9.31 2.85 5.08
C ARG A 68 10.65 3.28 4.50
N ASN A 69 10.76 3.34 3.17
CA ASN A 69 12.02 3.63 2.51
C ASN A 69 11.82 4.67 1.41
N PRO A 70 12.16 5.95 1.67
CA PRO A 70 12.00 7.00 0.66
C PRO A 70 12.93 6.83 -0.55
N ARG A 71 13.92 5.94 -0.45
CA ARG A 71 14.87 5.65 -1.53
C ARG A 71 14.62 4.30 -2.19
N LEU A 72 13.42 3.74 -2.01
CA LEU A 72 13.09 2.45 -2.61
C LEU A 72 13.25 2.53 -4.13
N PRO A 73 13.93 1.56 -4.77
CA PRO A 73 14.04 1.55 -6.23
C PRO A 73 12.68 1.61 -6.91
N ALA A 74 12.61 2.33 -8.02
CA ALA A 74 11.35 2.58 -8.72
C ALA A 74 10.59 1.29 -9.06
N GLU A 75 11.31 0.24 -9.45
CA GLU A 75 10.71 -1.06 -9.75
C GLU A 75 9.95 -1.63 -8.55
N GLN A 76 10.52 -1.48 -7.35
CA GLN A 76 9.90 -2.01 -6.13
C GLN A 76 8.74 -1.15 -5.63
N CYS A 77 8.54 0.03 -6.23
CA CYS A 77 7.38 0.87 -5.95
C CYS A 77 6.13 0.43 -6.72
N GLN A 78 6.29 -0.48 -7.66
CA GLN A 78 5.21 -0.93 -8.53
C GLN A 78 4.52 -2.16 -7.95
N TRP A 79 3.19 -2.20 -8.03
CA TRP A 79 2.41 -3.33 -7.51
C TRP A 79 2.79 -4.65 -8.18
N TRP A 80 3.14 -4.62 -9.48
CA TRP A 80 3.46 -5.84 -10.23
C TRP A 80 4.75 -6.51 -9.73
N TYR A 81 5.67 -5.75 -9.17
CA TYR A 81 6.87 -6.32 -8.54
C TYR A 81 6.47 -7.25 -7.39
N TRP A 82 5.57 -6.79 -6.53
CA TRP A 82 5.09 -7.56 -5.38
C TRP A 82 4.19 -8.70 -5.79
N SER A 83 3.43 -8.53 -6.89
CA SER A 83 2.65 -9.60 -7.49
C SER A 83 3.53 -10.76 -7.93
N ARG A 84 4.65 -10.45 -8.59
CA ARG A 84 5.62 -11.47 -9.01
C ARG A 84 6.22 -12.19 -7.79
N LYS A 85 6.60 -11.46 -6.76
CA LYS A 85 7.16 -12.06 -5.54
C LYS A 85 6.16 -12.99 -4.87
N ARG A 86 4.91 -12.57 -4.76
CA ARG A 86 3.85 -13.38 -4.16
C ARG A 86 3.66 -14.68 -4.94
N LYS A 87 3.60 -14.60 -6.27
CA LYS A 87 3.42 -15.77 -7.14
C LYS A 87 4.62 -16.70 -7.10
N ALA A 88 5.83 -16.14 -6.98
CA ALA A 88 7.04 -16.95 -6.89
C ALA A 88 7.16 -17.69 -5.55
N SER A 89 6.53 -17.15 -4.49
CA SER A 89 6.59 -17.72 -3.14
C SER A 89 5.49 -18.77 -2.88
N SER A 90 4.51 -18.84 -3.74
CA SER A 90 3.37 -19.76 -3.53
C SER A 90 3.61 -21.13 -4.14
#